data_0955cfae8551353953db6623eb8bcda6
#
_entry.id   0955cfae8551353953db6623eb8bcda6
#
_cell.length_a   1.000
_cell.length_b   1.000
_cell.length_c   1.000
_cell.angle_alpha   90.00
_cell.angle_beta   90.00
_cell.angle_gamma   90.00
#
_symmetry.space_group_name_H-M   'P 1'
#
loop_
_entity.id
_entity.type
_entity.pdbx_description
1 polymer ?
#
loop_
_entity_poly.entity_id
_entity_poly.type
_entity_poly.pdbx_seq_one_letter_code
_entity_poly.pdbx_strand_id
1 'polypeptide(L)'
;MSVIEKNYELEAYFHDAGKPRDKWRVGTEYEKVGIYRDTGQAIPYFGGVDFILRELIERFGWDAEEQDGNIIALTRDKAQITLEPGGQIELSGEPCDSIHCTYAEFNQHIRELLEVAEPLGIIFLGLGMQPVSRLDQIEWVPKKRYRIMAPYMLKIGTLGQRMMKQTATVQANIDYSDEKDAIAKFRTGMGLAPILIGMFANSPICDGEINGYRSFREHIWTDTDRNRSGLLKFAFAPEASFAHYVEYALDVPMYFIIRNKNYIDMTHMTFRQFFQDGYHGERATLEDWGDHLTTLFPETRIKRYIEIRSVDSQPPDLMPALSALVKGAFYDSDCLQAAWDLVKGWSWDERMQAYLDSHRDALATRVRRYALLDLARELLEIAWEGLRRQNQVNALGEDETIYLKPLKDLLAQGKCPADLLLEKWEGELHRDIKRLIAYTAYKLP
;
A
#
# COMPACT_ATOMS: atom_id res chain seq x y z
N MET A 1 4.48 -27.65 9.43
CA MET A 1 5.45 -26.52 9.39
C MET A 1 6.83 -27.09 9.09
N SER A 2 7.44 -26.63 7.99
CA SER A 2 8.78 -27.08 7.58
C SER A 2 9.82 -26.22 8.30
N VAL A 3 10.64 -26.83 9.16
CA VAL A 3 11.73 -26.13 9.88
C VAL A 3 12.81 -25.76 8.87
N ILE A 4 13.31 -24.54 8.98
CA ILE A 4 14.41 -24.04 8.15
C ILE A 4 15.72 -24.53 8.75
N GLU A 5 16.54 -25.19 7.96
CA GLU A 5 17.85 -25.70 8.39
C GLU A 5 19.03 -24.88 7.83
N LYS A 6 18.84 -24.25 6.67
CA LYS A 6 19.91 -23.58 5.93
C LYS A 6 19.46 -22.27 5.28
N ASN A 7 20.35 -21.29 5.20
CA ASN A 7 20.08 -19.97 4.62
C ASN A 7 19.55 -20.03 3.19
N TYR A 8 19.98 -20.96 2.35
CA TYR A 8 19.50 -21.04 0.97
C TYR A 8 17.99 -21.30 0.85
N GLU A 9 17.36 -21.85 1.89
CA GLU A 9 15.90 -22.10 1.93
C GLU A 9 15.12 -20.79 2.04
N LEU A 10 15.70 -19.76 2.67
CA LEU A 10 15.13 -18.40 2.72
C LEU A 10 15.14 -17.73 1.34
N GLU A 11 16.22 -17.95 0.56
CA GLU A 11 16.31 -17.44 -0.81
C GLU A 11 15.40 -18.24 -1.76
N ALA A 12 15.32 -19.57 -1.57
CA ALA A 12 14.44 -20.45 -2.34
C ALA A 12 12.97 -19.99 -2.27
N TYR A 13 12.52 -19.41 -1.16
CA TYR A 13 11.19 -18.81 -1.02
C TYR A 13 10.87 -17.80 -2.13
N PHE A 14 11.87 -17.01 -2.57
CA PHE A 14 11.73 -16.04 -3.65
C PHE A 14 11.92 -16.70 -5.03
N HIS A 15 12.92 -17.57 -5.18
CA HIS A 15 13.15 -18.27 -6.45
C HIS A 15 11.94 -19.12 -6.89
N ASP A 16 11.30 -19.81 -5.94
CA ASP A 16 10.12 -20.66 -6.18
C ASP A 16 8.85 -19.85 -6.55
N ALA A 17 8.89 -18.54 -6.38
CA ALA A 17 7.78 -17.66 -6.73
C ALA A 17 7.87 -17.11 -8.17
N GLY A 18 8.99 -17.31 -8.86
CA GLY A 18 9.17 -16.91 -10.25
C GLY A 18 8.13 -17.55 -11.19
N LYS A 19 7.55 -16.77 -12.09
CA LYS A 19 6.49 -17.21 -13.02
C LYS A 19 6.85 -16.83 -14.45
N PRO A 20 6.54 -17.68 -15.45
CA PRO A 20 6.65 -17.29 -16.85
C PRO A 20 5.71 -16.11 -17.15
N ARG A 21 6.09 -15.26 -18.11
CA ARG A 21 5.38 -13.97 -18.39
C ARG A 21 3.90 -14.12 -18.73
N ASP A 22 3.51 -15.21 -19.39
CA ASP A 22 2.10 -15.51 -19.70
C ASP A 22 1.24 -15.81 -18.46
N LYS A 23 1.88 -16.06 -17.32
CA LYS A 23 1.24 -16.29 -16.02
C LYS A 23 1.27 -15.07 -15.10
N TRP A 24 1.87 -13.96 -15.53
CA TRP A 24 1.91 -12.74 -14.72
C TRP A 24 0.51 -12.16 -14.52
N ARG A 25 0.29 -11.69 -13.31
CA ARG A 25 -0.96 -11.08 -12.85
C ARG A 25 -0.66 -9.78 -12.13
N VAL A 26 -1.66 -8.94 -12.02
CA VAL A 26 -1.63 -7.75 -11.16
C VAL A 26 -2.63 -7.96 -10.03
N GLY A 27 -2.17 -7.81 -8.79
CA GLY A 27 -3.02 -7.68 -7.61
C GLY A 27 -3.07 -6.22 -7.18
N THR A 28 -4.17 -5.80 -6.59
CA THR A 28 -4.29 -4.45 -6.05
C THR A 28 -4.89 -4.52 -4.66
N GLU A 29 -4.33 -3.73 -3.73
CA GLU A 29 -4.85 -3.56 -2.39
C GLU A 29 -5.45 -2.14 -2.28
N TYR A 30 -6.68 -2.04 -1.79
CA TYR A 30 -7.44 -0.79 -1.74
C TYR A 30 -7.93 -0.54 -0.33
N GLU A 31 -7.22 0.28 0.44
CA GLU A 31 -7.65 0.71 1.77
C GLU A 31 -8.57 1.93 1.69
N LYS A 32 -9.57 1.96 2.55
CA LYS A 32 -10.56 3.03 2.65
C LYS A 32 -10.81 3.43 4.09
N VAL A 33 -10.86 4.74 4.33
CA VAL A 33 -11.21 5.30 5.65
C VAL A 33 -12.72 5.38 5.78
N GLY A 34 -13.28 4.64 6.76
CA GLY A 34 -14.70 4.69 7.10
C GLY A 34 -15.00 5.74 8.18
N ILE A 35 -16.04 6.54 7.97
CA ILE A 35 -16.48 7.58 8.91
C ILE A 35 -17.99 7.68 8.99
N TYR A 36 -18.50 8.26 10.08
CA TYR A 36 -19.89 8.71 10.12
C TYR A 36 -20.07 10.00 9.30
N ARG A 37 -21.04 10.02 8.40
CA ARG A 37 -21.34 11.13 7.47
C ARG A 37 -21.54 12.46 8.18
N ASP A 38 -22.26 12.46 9.29
CA ASP A 38 -22.69 13.68 9.96
C ASP A 38 -21.60 14.32 10.83
N THR A 39 -20.69 13.51 11.36
CA THR A 39 -19.68 13.95 12.32
C THR A 39 -18.25 13.92 11.79
N GLY A 40 -17.98 13.10 10.77
CA GLY A 40 -16.63 12.83 10.29
C GLY A 40 -15.81 11.93 11.21
N GLN A 41 -16.39 11.47 12.31
CA GLN A 41 -15.70 10.60 13.26
C GLN A 41 -15.47 9.21 12.66
N ALA A 42 -14.33 8.61 12.95
CA ALA A 42 -14.01 7.24 12.57
C ALA A 42 -15.07 6.28 13.12
N ILE A 43 -15.43 5.28 12.32
CA ILE A 43 -16.36 4.24 12.77
C ILE A 43 -15.64 3.30 13.75
N PRO A 44 -16.28 2.92 14.87
CA PRO A 44 -15.73 1.93 15.79
C PRO A 44 -15.76 0.53 15.16
N TYR A 45 -14.99 -0.39 15.73
CA TYR A 45 -15.12 -1.79 15.32
C TYR A 45 -16.48 -2.34 15.71
N PHE A 46 -16.84 -2.27 17.02
CA PHE A 46 -18.12 -2.80 17.51
C PHE A 46 -19.28 -1.86 17.16
N GLY A 47 -20.29 -2.41 16.50
CA GLY A 47 -21.48 -1.67 16.02
C GLY A 47 -21.25 -0.81 14.78
N GLY A 48 -20.05 -0.84 14.21
CA GLY A 48 -19.70 -0.18 12.96
C GLY A 48 -19.11 -1.16 11.96
N VAL A 49 -17.80 -1.40 12.04
CA VAL A 49 -17.10 -2.29 11.09
C VAL A 49 -17.63 -3.73 11.17
N ASP A 50 -17.81 -4.29 12.38
CA ASP A 50 -18.31 -5.65 12.56
C ASP A 50 -19.71 -5.85 11.97
N PHE A 51 -20.57 -4.83 12.07
CA PHE A 51 -21.90 -4.86 11.44
C PHE A 51 -21.78 -4.91 9.91
N ILE A 52 -20.93 -4.04 9.33
CA ILE A 52 -20.68 -4.03 7.89
C ILE A 52 -20.20 -5.41 7.41
N LEU A 53 -19.26 -6.03 8.14
CA LEU A 53 -18.74 -7.35 7.78
C LEU A 53 -19.84 -8.42 7.82
N ARG A 54 -20.72 -8.41 8.84
CA ARG A 54 -21.86 -9.35 8.93
C ARG A 54 -22.84 -9.18 7.78
N GLU A 55 -23.18 -7.96 7.41
CA GLU A 55 -24.04 -7.68 6.27
C GLU A 55 -23.43 -8.12 4.94
N LEU A 56 -22.09 -7.96 4.78
CA LEU A 56 -21.38 -8.45 3.60
C LEU A 56 -21.44 -9.97 3.51
N ILE A 57 -21.33 -10.70 4.63
CA ILE A 57 -21.51 -12.16 4.69
C ILE A 57 -22.93 -12.54 4.29
N GLU A 58 -23.92 -11.95 4.94
CA GLU A 58 -25.33 -12.34 4.78
C GLU A 58 -25.88 -12.00 3.38
N ARG A 59 -25.51 -10.84 2.84
CA ARG A 59 -26.10 -10.33 1.60
C ARG A 59 -25.32 -10.67 0.35
N PHE A 60 -23.98 -10.83 0.46
CA PHE A 60 -23.10 -10.98 -0.69
C PHE A 60 -22.24 -12.26 -0.68
N GLY A 61 -22.46 -13.13 0.31
CA GLY A 61 -21.87 -14.46 0.35
C GLY A 61 -20.35 -14.47 0.61
N TRP A 62 -19.85 -13.52 1.41
CA TRP A 62 -18.48 -13.57 1.91
C TRP A 62 -18.37 -14.58 3.06
N ASP A 63 -17.22 -15.26 3.17
CA ASP A 63 -16.89 -16.19 4.25
C ASP A 63 -16.09 -15.47 5.33
N ALA A 64 -16.44 -15.69 6.61
CA ALA A 64 -15.79 -15.04 7.73
C ALA A 64 -14.49 -15.73 8.17
N GLU A 65 -13.45 -14.93 8.45
CA GLU A 65 -12.34 -15.33 9.30
C GLU A 65 -12.46 -14.66 10.67
N GLU A 66 -12.38 -15.47 11.75
CA GLU A 66 -12.60 -15.01 13.11
C GLU A 66 -11.39 -15.21 14.02
N GLN A 67 -11.22 -14.26 14.97
CA GLN A 67 -10.33 -14.40 16.12
C GLN A 67 -11.08 -14.06 17.41
N ASP A 68 -11.09 -14.97 18.38
CA ASP A 68 -11.77 -14.80 19.68
C ASP A 68 -13.26 -14.40 19.52
N GLY A 69 -13.95 -14.91 18.49
CA GLY A 69 -15.36 -14.61 18.18
C GLY A 69 -15.59 -13.26 17.47
N ASN A 70 -14.53 -12.56 17.07
CA ASN A 70 -14.62 -11.33 16.28
C ASN A 70 -14.27 -11.60 14.83
N ILE A 71 -15.05 -11.09 13.89
CA ILE A 71 -14.75 -11.18 12.45
C ILE A 71 -13.59 -10.23 12.15
N ILE A 72 -12.47 -10.74 11.63
CA ILE A 72 -11.26 -9.96 11.38
C ILE A 72 -10.88 -9.85 9.90
N ALA A 73 -11.47 -10.69 9.07
CA ALA A 73 -11.35 -10.65 7.63
C ALA A 73 -12.52 -11.41 6.99
N LEU A 74 -12.73 -11.17 5.71
CA LEU A 74 -13.66 -11.92 4.86
C LEU A 74 -12.92 -12.47 3.65
N THR A 75 -13.35 -13.62 3.14
CA THR A 75 -12.82 -14.23 1.93
C THR A 75 -13.94 -14.55 0.95
N ARG A 76 -13.68 -14.39 -0.35
CA ARG A 76 -14.55 -14.83 -1.43
C ARG A 76 -13.69 -15.14 -2.65
N ASP A 77 -13.71 -16.38 -3.14
CA ASP A 77 -12.81 -16.87 -4.17
C ASP A 77 -11.34 -16.65 -3.79
N LYS A 78 -10.64 -15.73 -4.44
CA LYS A 78 -9.26 -15.34 -4.12
C LYS A 78 -9.13 -13.93 -3.57
N ALA A 79 -10.23 -13.19 -3.50
CA ALA A 79 -10.27 -11.87 -2.91
C ALA A 79 -10.44 -11.95 -1.39
N GLN A 80 -9.91 -10.95 -0.70
CA GLN A 80 -10.05 -10.78 0.74
C GLN A 80 -10.48 -9.37 1.09
N ILE A 81 -11.34 -9.24 2.09
CA ILE A 81 -11.56 -7.97 2.78
C ILE A 81 -10.84 -8.09 4.11
N THR A 82 -9.84 -7.26 4.34
CA THR A 82 -9.08 -7.22 5.59
C THR A 82 -9.34 -5.92 6.35
N LEU A 83 -8.88 -5.86 7.59
CA LEU A 83 -9.02 -4.69 8.44
C LEU A 83 -7.64 -4.21 8.86
N GLU A 84 -7.42 -2.92 8.68
CA GLU A 84 -6.29 -2.23 9.25
C GLU A 84 -6.56 -1.88 10.74
N PRO A 85 -5.54 -1.56 11.55
CA PRO A 85 -5.68 -1.44 13.00
C PRO A 85 -6.72 -0.42 13.49
N GLY A 86 -7.01 0.61 12.72
CA GLY A 86 -8.01 1.65 13.03
C GLY A 86 -9.37 1.41 12.39
N GLY A 87 -9.61 0.22 11.81
CA GLY A 87 -10.89 -0.11 11.18
C GLY A 87 -10.98 0.31 9.70
N GLN A 88 -9.87 0.72 9.09
CA GLN A 88 -9.83 0.92 7.64
C GLN A 88 -10.15 -0.41 6.97
N ILE A 89 -11.06 -0.39 6.00
CA ILE A 89 -11.48 -1.58 5.26
C ILE A 89 -10.62 -1.66 4.00
N GLU A 90 -9.90 -2.77 3.87
CA GLU A 90 -9.07 -3.08 2.72
C GLU A 90 -9.73 -4.16 1.86
N LEU A 91 -9.74 -3.95 0.54
CA LEU A 91 -9.91 -5.02 -0.43
C LEU A 91 -8.54 -5.42 -0.94
N SER A 92 -8.10 -6.63 -0.65
CA SER A 92 -7.01 -7.31 -1.35
C SER A 92 -7.63 -8.10 -2.50
N GLY A 93 -7.57 -7.51 -3.71
CA GLY A 93 -8.23 -8.06 -4.89
C GLY A 93 -7.59 -9.34 -5.41
N GLU A 94 -8.31 -10.07 -6.24
CA GLU A 94 -7.76 -11.24 -6.93
C GLU A 94 -6.59 -10.86 -7.84
N PRO A 95 -5.61 -11.75 -8.02
CA PRO A 95 -4.60 -11.59 -9.06
C PRO A 95 -5.23 -11.62 -10.47
N CYS A 96 -5.40 -10.46 -11.07
CA CYS A 96 -6.03 -10.23 -12.35
C CYS A 96 -5.03 -10.23 -13.52
N ASP A 97 -5.46 -10.61 -14.72
CA ASP A 97 -4.66 -10.52 -15.95
C ASP A 97 -4.68 -9.11 -16.56
N SER A 98 -5.69 -8.33 -16.22
CA SER A 98 -5.89 -6.98 -16.74
C SER A 98 -6.32 -5.98 -15.66
N ILE A 99 -6.08 -4.69 -15.92
CA ILE A 99 -6.59 -3.61 -15.08
C ILE A 99 -8.10 -3.48 -15.20
N HIS A 100 -8.68 -3.91 -16.33
CA HIS A 100 -10.14 -3.99 -16.49
C HIS A 100 -10.76 -4.92 -15.44
N CYS A 101 -10.11 -6.06 -15.16
CA CYS A 101 -10.52 -7.01 -14.13
C CYS A 101 -10.41 -6.38 -12.73
N THR A 102 -9.26 -5.80 -12.37
CA THR A 102 -9.08 -5.17 -11.04
C THR A 102 -10.05 -4.02 -10.81
N TYR A 103 -10.36 -3.24 -11.85
CA TYR A 103 -11.31 -2.14 -11.77
C TYR A 103 -12.75 -2.61 -11.62
N ALA A 104 -13.15 -3.67 -12.33
CA ALA A 104 -14.47 -4.27 -12.19
C ALA A 104 -14.69 -4.82 -10.77
N GLU A 105 -13.71 -5.52 -10.22
CA GLU A 105 -13.71 -6.02 -8.85
C GLU A 105 -13.80 -4.89 -7.82
N PHE A 106 -12.99 -3.83 -7.97
CA PHE A 106 -13.05 -2.65 -7.12
C PHE A 106 -14.46 -2.02 -7.13
N ASN A 107 -15.03 -1.81 -8.30
CA ASN A 107 -16.38 -1.22 -8.42
C ASN A 107 -17.45 -2.11 -7.80
N GLN A 108 -17.35 -3.43 -7.94
CA GLN A 108 -18.27 -4.37 -7.29
C GLN A 108 -18.15 -4.24 -5.77
N HIS A 109 -16.92 -4.26 -5.24
CA HIS A 109 -16.69 -4.09 -3.79
C HIS A 109 -17.23 -2.76 -3.27
N ILE A 110 -17.01 -1.65 -3.99
CA ILE A 110 -17.55 -0.34 -3.58
C ILE A 110 -19.08 -0.34 -3.54
N ARG A 111 -19.75 -0.94 -4.52
CA ARG A 111 -21.23 -1.06 -4.51
C ARG A 111 -21.70 -1.86 -3.30
N GLU A 112 -21.15 -3.05 -3.07
CA GLU A 112 -21.49 -3.90 -1.94
C GLU A 112 -21.28 -3.16 -0.61
N LEU A 113 -20.13 -2.49 -0.48
CA LEU A 113 -19.73 -1.78 0.74
C LEU A 113 -20.65 -0.58 1.01
N LEU A 114 -20.94 0.25 0.01
CA LEU A 114 -21.81 1.42 0.16
C LEU A 114 -23.27 1.02 0.41
N GLU A 115 -23.77 -0.04 -0.23
CA GLU A 115 -25.14 -0.55 -0.03
C GLU A 115 -25.38 -0.97 1.43
N VAL A 116 -24.35 -1.49 2.09
CA VAL A 116 -24.40 -1.87 3.51
C VAL A 116 -24.21 -0.65 4.43
N ALA A 117 -23.28 0.24 4.08
CA ALA A 117 -22.84 1.31 4.97
C ALA A 117 -23.77 2.53 4.98
N GLU A 118 -24.35 2.89 3.82
CA GLU A 118 -25.21 4.09 3.71
C GLU A 118 -26.41 4.13 4.67
N PRO A 119 -27.15 3.03 4.88
CA PRO A 119 -28.26 3.01 5.84
C PRO A 119 -27.84 3.30 7.28
N LEU A 120 -26.57 3.06 7.62
CA LEU A 120 -25.98 3.32 8.93
C LEU A 120 -25.45 4.77 9.06
N GLY A 121 -25.56 5.59 8.02
CA GLY A 121 -24.95 6.91 7.97
C GLY A 121 -23.41 6.84 7.87
N ILE A 122 -22.85 5.71 7.43
CA ILE A 122 -21.44 5.49 7.24
C ILE A 122 -21.08 5.73 5.77
N ILE A 123 -19.95 6.38 5.54
CA ILE A 123 -19.37 6.61 4.22
C ILE A 123 -17.88 6.30 4.25
N PHE A 124 -17.31 6.07 3.08
CA PHE A 124 -15.88 5.83 2.90
C PHE A 124 -15.24 6.95 2.10
N LEU A 125 -14.02 7.31 2.47
CA LEU A 125 -13.28 8.43 1.88
C LEU A 125 -12.11 7.93 1.03
N GLY A 126 -11.91 8.55 -0.12
CA GLY A 126 -10.75 8.37 -0.99
C GLY A 126 -9.61 9.30 -0.57
N LEU A 127 -9.08 9.12 0.63
CA LEU A 127 -8.00 9.91 1.21
C LEU A 127 -6.91 9.01 1.80
N GLY A 128 -5.67 9.45 1.73
CA GLY A 128 -4.54 8.75 2.34
C GLY A 128 -4.52 8.80 3.87
N MET A 129 -5.44 9.55 4.48
CA MET A 129 -5.50 9.70 5.93
C MET A 129 -6.91 10.05 6.42
N GLN A 130 -7.25 9.60 7.62
CA GLN A 130 -8.46 10.00 8.33
C GLN A 130 -8.41 11.51 8.63
N PRO A 131 -9.35 12.31 8.09
CA PRO A 131 -9.18 13.77 8.11
C PRO A 131 -9.63 14.44 9.41
N VAL A 132 -10.47 13.80 10.23
CA VAL A 132 -11.18 14.43 11.36
C VAL A 132 -10.81 13.85 12.71
N SER A 133 -10.91 12.52 12.88
CA SER A 133 -10.68 11.89 14.17
C SER A 133 -9.22 11.90 14.57
N ARG A 134 -8.98 12.36 15.79
CA ARG A 134 -7.66 12.30 16.41
C ARG A 134 -7.30 10.87 16.79
N LEU A 135 -6.02 10.60 16.96
CA LEU A 135 -5.50 9.26 17.24
C LEU A 135 -6.16 8.58 18.45
N ASP A 136 -6.44 9.34 19.51
CA ASP A 136 -7.08 8.86 20.74
C ASP A 136 -8.58 8.55 20.60
N GLN A 137 -9.22 9.04 19.54
CA GLN A 137 -10.64 8.83 19.24
C GLN A 137 -10.90 7.61 18.35
N ILE A 138 -9.85 6.99 17.78
CA ILE A 138 -9.98 5.83 16.91
C ILE A 138 -9.74 4.56 17.73
N GLU A 139 -10.69 3.63 17.69
CA GLU A 139 -10.59 2.34 18.36
C GLU A 139 -9.60 1.39 17.66
N TRP A 140 -9.16 0.38 18.39
CA TRP A 140 -8.37 -0.70 17.84
C TRP A 140 -9.27 -1.85 17.35
N VAL A 141 -9.02 -2.32 16.15
CA VAL A 141 -9.61 -3.58 15.68
C VAL A 141 -9.08 -4.72 16.56
N PRO A 142 -9.94 -5.69 17.01
CA PRO A 142 -9.57 -6.73 17.97
C PRO A 142 -8.74 -7.87 17.35
N LYS A 143 -7.71 -7.57 16.53
CA LYS A 143 -6.74 -8.54 16.01
C LYS A 143 -5.64 -8.80 17.04
N LYS A 144 -5.33 -10.08 17.30
CA LYS A 144 -4.33 -10.49 18.30
C LYS A 144 -2.95 -9.86 18.06
N ARG A 145 -2.53 -9.77 16.80
CA ARG A 145 -1.21 -9.21 16.43
C ARG A 145 -1.01 -7.77 16.90
N TYR A 146 -2.08 -6.97 17.00
CA TYR A 146 -1.98 -5.57 17.39
C TYR A 146 -1.66 -5.39 18.88
N ARG A 147 -1.95 -6.41 19.72
CA ARG A 147 -1.54 -6.39 21.14
C ARG A 147 -0.02 -6.42 21.32
N ILE A 148 0.70 -6.93 20.31
CA ILE A 148 2.18 -6.97 20.27
C ILE A 148 2.72 -5.74 19.52
N MET A 149 2.17 -5.47 18.32
CA MET A 149 2.70 -4.42 17.43
C MET A 149 2.50 -3.02 17.99
N ALA A 150 1.33 -2.71 18.58
CA ALA A 150 1.04 -1.35 19.04
C ALA A 150 1.95 -0.86 20.19
N PRO A 151 2.25 -1.67 21.25
CA PRO A 151 3.22 -1.29 22.26
C PRO A 151 4.67 -1.20 21.73
N TYR A 152 5.02 -2.07 20.76
CA TYR A 152 6.34 -2.03 20.15
C TYR A 152 6.55 -0.72 19.37
N MET A 153 5.57 -0.33 18.55
CA MET A 153 5.64 0.91 17.76
C MET A 153 5.88 2.16 18.61
N LEU A 154 5.32 2.22 19.82
CA LEU A 154 5.55 3.34 20.75
C LEU A 154 6.98 3.40 21.30
N LYS A 155 7.74 2.31 21.25
CA LYS A 155 9.12 2.26 21.72
C LYS A 155 10.12 2.66 20.64
N ILE A 156 9.75 2.49 19.37
CA ILE A 156 10.69 2.59 18.24
C ILE A 156 10.55 3.93 17.50
N GLY A 157 9.34 4.48 17.42
CA GLY A 157 9.06 5.76 16.78
C GLY A 157 7.89 6.49 17.45
N THR A 158 7.67 7.74 17.06
CA THR A 158 6.59 8.57 17.63
C THR A 158 5.30 8.52 16.80
N LEU A 159 5.38 8.13 15.52
CA LEU A 159 4.27 8.17 14.56
C LEU A 159 3.66 6.79 14.24
N GLY A 160 4.22 5.71 14.79
CA GLY A 160 3.79 4.34 14.48
C GLY A 160 2.30 4.07 14.72
N GLN A 161 1.70 4.61 15.79
CA GLN A 161 0.27 4.44 16.03
C GLN A 161 -0.60 5.29 15.09
N ARG A 162 -0.11 6.44 14.60
CA ARG A 162 -0.79 7.19 13.53
C ARG A 162 -0.79 6.39 12.23
N MET A 163 0.35 5.79 11.87
CA MET A 163 0.44 4.87 10.74
C MET A 163 -0.63 3.78 10.85
N MET A 164 -0.69 3.09 11.98
CA MET A 164 -1.60 1.97 12.18
C MET A 164 -3.09 2.36 12.11
N LYS A 165 -3.48 3.52 12.65
CA LYS A 165 -4.90 3.83 12.88
C LYS A 165 -5.48 4.89 11.95
N GLN A 166 -4.67 5.75 11.34
CA GLN A 166 -5.17 6.91 10.60
C GLN A 166 -4.88 6.87 9.10
N THR A 167 -3.92 6.06 8.64
CA THR A 167 -3.49 6.05 7.24
C THR A 167 -4.28 5.09 6.38
N ALA A 168 -4.34 5.35 5.07
CA ALA A 168 -4.87 4.45 4.05
C ALA A 168 -4.06 4.59 2.76
N THR A 169 -3.87 3.48 2.04
CA THR A 169 -3.06 3.37 0.83
C THR A 169 -3.81 2.66 -0.30
N VAL A 170 -3.28 2.77 -1.50
CA VAL A 170 -3.46 1.80 -2.58
C VAL A 170 -2.10 1.18 -2.90
N GLN A 171 -2.04 -0.13 -3.11
CA GLN A 171 -0.81 -0.86 -3.41
C GLN A 171 -1.01 -1.70 -4.67
N ALA A 172 0.08 -1.85 -5.44
CA ALA A 172 0.09 -2.66 -6.65
C ALA A 172 1.08 -3.82 -6.50
N ASN A 173 0.57 -5.03 -6.71
CA ASN A 173 1.32 -6.28 -6.62
C ASN A 173 1.59 -6.81 -8.01
N ILE A 174 2.84 -7.08 -8.35
CA ILE A 174 3.29 -7.56 -9.65
C ILE A 174 4.17 -8.79 -9.54
N ASP A 175 4.02 -9.68 -10.50
CA ASP A 175 4.83 -10.90 -10.61
C ASP A 175 6.21 -10.63 -11.24
N TYR A 176 7.11 -11.60 -11.08
CA TYR A 176 8.43 -11.62 -11.71
C TYR A 176 8.77 -13.02 -12.25
N SER A 177 9.71 -13.08 -13.20
CA SER A 177 10.11 -14.34 -13.82
C SER A 177 11.21 -15.08 -13.05
N ASP A 178 12.21 -14.33 -12.62
CA ASP A 178 13.43 -14.82 -11.97
C ASP A 178 14.05 -13.71 -11.10
N GLU A 179 15.16 -14.00 -10.45
CA GLU A 179 15.85 -13.05 -9.59
C GLU A 179 16.25 -11.77 -10.33
N LYS A 180 16.76 -11.89 -11.56
CA LYS A 180 17.21 -10.74 -12.35
C LYS A 180 16.06 -9.78 -12.63
N ASP A 181 14.91 -10.31 -13.04
CA ASP A 181 13.68 -9.54 -13.29
C ASP A 181 13.14 -8.96 -11.97
N ALA A 182 13.11 -9.76 -10.89
CA ALA A 182 12.67 -9.31 -9.57
C ALA A 182 13.50 -8.13 -9.06
N ILE A 183 14.84 -8.23 -9.12
CA ILE A 183 15.73 -7.18 -8.65
C ILE A 183 15.65 -5.93 -9.53
N ALA A 184 15.48 -6.09 -10.86
CA ALA A 184 15.26 -4.95 -11.75
C ALA A 184 13.95 -4.19 -11.37
N LYS A 185 12.86 -4.90 -11.14
CA LYS A 185 11.57 -4.33 -10.71
C LYS A 185 11.67 -3.71 -9.30
N PHE A 186 12.25 -4.42 -8.35
CA PHE A 186 12.46 -3.95 -6.98
C PHE A 186 13.28 -2.64 -6.95
N ARG A 187 14.43 -2.64 -7.64
CA ARG A 187 15.31 -1.47 -7.76
C ARG A 187 14.59 -0.28 -8.39
N THR A 188 13.83 -0.53 -9.46
CA THR A 188 13.07 0.51 -10.16
C THR A 188 11.98 1.08 -9.26
N GLY A 189 11.20 0.24 -8.59
CA GLY A 189 10.17 0.67 -7.64
C GLY A 189 10.75 1.52 -6.51
N MET A 190 11.85 1.08 -5.89
CA MET A 190 12.58 1.85 -4.87
C MET A 190 13.07 3.20 -5.42
N GLY A 191 13.56 3.23 -6.66
CA GLY A 191 14.05 4.46 -7.28
C GLY A 191 12.94 5.45 -7.64
N LEU A 192 11.79 4.93 -8.04
CA LEU A 192 10.61 5.72 -8.42
C LEU A 192 9.79 6.22 -7.22
N ALA A 193 10.03 5.72 -6.00
CA ALA A 193 9.22 6.05 -4.83
C ALA A 193 8.98 7.56 -4.65
N PRO A 194 9.97 8.46 -4.74
CA PRO A 194 9.73 9.91 -4.63
C PRO A 194 8.78 10.46 -5.71
N ILE A 195 8.84 9.90 -6.93
CA ILE A 195 7.97 10.31 -8.05
C ILE A 195 6.56 9.81 -7.80
N LEU A 196 6.39 8.54 -7.38
CA LEU A 196 5.08 7.96 -7.06
C LEU A 196 4.42 8.69 -5.90
N ILE A 197 5.15 8.98 -4.83
CA ILE A 197 4.68 9.81 -3.71
C ILE A 197 4.16 11.15 -4.24
N GLY A 198 4.95 11.83 -5.06
CA GLY A 198 4.56 13.12 -5.63
C GLY A 198 3.31 13.06 -6.51
N MET A 199 3.16 12.00 -7.32
CA MET A 199 2.02 11.81 -8.22
C MET A 199 0.71 11.52 -7.48
N PHE A 200 0.78 10.77 -6.38
CA PHE A 200 -0.38 10.22 -5.66
C PHE A 200 -0.54 10.77 -4.24
N ALA A 201 0.17 11.84 -3.88
CA ALA A 201 -0.01 12.51 -2.59
C ALA A 201 -1.47 12.94 -2.40
N ASN A 202 -2.11 12.51 -1.29
CA ASN A 202 -3.52 12.74 -1.02
C ASN A 202 -3.87 12.70 0.48
N SER A 203 -2.98 13.20 1.34
CA SER A 203 -3.20 13.23 2.80
C SER A 203 -2.81 14.57 3.45
N PRO A 204 -3.24 15.74 2.88
CA PRO A 204 -2.83 17.05 3.40
C PRO A 204 -3.62 17.52 4.60
N ILE A 205 -4.71 16.83 4.99
CA ILE A 205 -5.61 17.20 6.09
C ILE A 205 -5.70 16.02 7.08
N CYS A 206 -5.45 16.29 8.36
CA CYS A 206 -5.68 15.38 9.45
C CYS A 206 -6.04 16.14 10.73
N ASP A 207 -6.69 15.46 11.67
CA ASP A 207 -7.12 16.05 12.94
C ASP A 207 -7.97 17.35 12.75
N GLY A 208 -8.64 17.49 11.60
CA GLY A 208 -9.47 18.66 11.23
C GLY A 208 -8.71 19.82 10.59
N GLU A 209 -7.39 19.72 10.41
CA GLU A 209 -6.53 20.85 9.96
C GLU A 209 -5.55 20.44 8.85
N ILE A 210 -5.03 21.45 8.13
CA ILE A 210 -3.92 21.26 7.19
C ILE A 210 -2.66 20.92 7.96
N ASN A 211 -1.99 19.82 7.58
CA ASN A 211 -0.83 19.30 8.29
C ASN A 211 0.54 19.76 7.72
N GLY A 212 0.54 20.50 6.61
CA GLY A 212 1.76 21.05 5.98
C GLY A 212 2.46 20.11 4.99
N TYR A 213 1.92 18.89 4.75
CA TYR A 213 2.43 17.93 3.79
C TYR A 213 1.40 17.69 2.67
N ARG A 214 1.84 17.24 1.50
CA ARG A 214 0.95 16.70 0.46
C ARG A 214 0.65 15.22 0.72
N SER A 215 1.67 14.45 1.13
CA SER A 215 1.51 13.11 1.69
C SER A 215 2.01 13.08 3.13
N PHE A 216 1.11 13.30 4.08
CA PHE A 216 1.42 13.14 5.50
C PHE A 216 1.57 11.67 5.88
N ARG A 217 0.89 10.79 5.17
CA ARG A 217 1.06 9.34 5.33
C ARG A 217 2.52 8.92 5.13
N GLU A 218 3.17 9.37 4.05
CA GLU A 218 4.57 9.03 3.79
C GLU A 218 5.50 9.66 4.82
N HIS A 219 5.22 10.88 5.27
CA HIS A 219 5.97 11.47 6.38
C HIS A 219 5.88 10.64 7.65
N ILE A 220 4.71 10.10 7.99
CA ILE A 220 4.49 9.22 9.16
C ILE A 220 5.42 8.01 9.12
N TRP A 221 5.64 7.39 7.94
CA TRP A 221 6.53 6.24 7.80
C TRP A 221 7.99 6.54 8.16
N THR A 222 8.44 7.79 8.08
CA THR A 222 9.82 8.17 8.43
C THR A 222 10.13 8.06 9.93
N ASP A 223 9.11 8.06 10.79
CA ASP A 223 9.24 7.93 12.24
C ASP A 223 8.31 6.84 12.82
N THR A 224 8.17 5.74 12.06
CA THR A 224 7.44 4.53 12.48
C THR A 224 8.40 3.45 12.97
N ASP A 225 9.18 2.82 12.08
CA ASP A 225 10.24 1.87 12.41
C ASP A 225 11.27 1.84 11.27
N ARG A 226 12.40 2.48 11.52
CA ARG A 226 13.46 2.66 10.52
C ARG A 226 14.17 1.37 10.11
N ASN A 227 14.01 0.29 10.87
CA ASN A 227 14.61 -1.01 10.50
C ASN A 227 13.84 -1.69 9.38
N ARG A 228 12.56 -1.34 9.18
CA ARG A 228 11.66 -2.04 8.27
C ARG A 228 10.96 -1.17 7.24
N SER A 229 11.08 0.16 7.29
CA SER A 229 10.41 1.10 6.39
C SER A 229 11.39 1.96 5.60
N GLY A 230 10.90 2.62 4.53
CA GLY A 230 11.64 3.56 3.70
C GLY A 230 12.45 2.91 2.58
N LEU A 231 13.44 3.63 2.07
CA LEU A 231 14.31 3.17 0.98
C LEU A 231 15.43 2.26 1.50
N LEU A 232 15.68 1.17 0.77
CA LEU A 232 16.74 0.21 1.09
C LEU A 232 17.98 0.47 0.20
N LYS A 233 19.07 0.91 0.80
CA LYS A 233 20.29 1.34 0.07
C LYS A 233 20.87 0.25 -0.81
N PHE A 234 20.85 -1.01 -0.38
CA PHE A 234 21.41 -2.13 -1.14
C PHE A 234 20.67 -2.37 -2.47
N ALA A 235 19.40 -1.95 -2.60
CA ALA A 235 18.64 -2.08 -3.83
C ALA A 235 19.33 -1.40 -5.02
N PHE A 236 20.16 -0.39 -4.77
CA PHE A 236 20.86 0.39 -5.79
C PHE A 236 22.28 -0.10 -6.08
N ALA A 237 22.76 -1.10 -5.34
CA ALA A 237 24.06 -1.71 -5.59
C ALA A 237 24.01 -2.57 -6.88
N PRO A 238 25.08 -2.59 -7.70
CA PRO A 238 25.12 -3.41 -8.91
C PRO A 238 24.89 -4.90 -8.65
N GLU A 239 25.37 -5.39 -7.50
CA GLU A 239 25.31 -6.78 -7.04
C GLU A 239 24.02 -7.13 -6.28
N ALA A 240 23.05 -6.20 -6.17
CA ALA A 240 21.78 -6.47 -5.46
C ALA A 240 21.13 -7.78 -5.93
N SER A 241 20.69 -8.59 -4.96
CA SER A 241 20.20 -9.96 -5.16
C SER A 241 19.18 -10.34 -4.08
N PHE A 242 18.54 -11.49 -4.22
CA PHE A 242 17.71 -12.06 -3.16
C PHE A 242 18.50 -12.31 -1.87
N ALA A 243 19.77 -12.74 -1.98
CA ALA A 243 20.64 -12.89 -0.81
C ALA A 243 20.76 -11.59 0.00
N HIS A 244 20.93 -10.43 -0.65
CA HIS A 244 20.97 -9.14 0.04
C HIS A 244 19.62 -8.77 0.69
N TYR A 245 18.51 -9.13 0.05
CA TYR A 245 17.20 -8.92 0.64
C TYR A 245 16.97 -9.84 1.86
N VAL A 246 17.43 -11.09 1.79
CA VAL A 246 17.41 -12.04 2.92
C VAL A 246 18.24 -11.50 4.08
N GLU A 247 19.47 -11.05 3.82
CA GLU A 247 20.33 -10.48 4.86
C GLU A 247 19.68 -9.27 5.55
N TYR A 248 19.05 -8.37 4.78
CA TYR A 248 18.26 -7.27 5.34
C TYR A 248 17.13 -7.79 6.23
N ALA A 249 16.31 -8.71 5.71
CA ALA A 249 15.14 -9.21 6.41
C ALA A 249 15.51 -10.00 7.69
N LEU A 250 16.62 -10.73 7.67
CA LEU A 250 17.14 -11.46 8.84
C LEU A 250 17.46 -10.53 10.02
N ASP A 251 17.92 -9.31 9.75
CA ASP A 251 18.35 -8.37 10.79
C ASP A 251 17.23 -7.45 11.29
N VAL A 252 16.06 -7.48 10.67
CA VAL A 252 14.89 -6.74 11.16
C VAL A 252 14.33 -7.43 12.42
N PRO A 253 14.05 -6.69 13.52
CA PRO A 253 13.39 -7.23 14.69
C PRO A 253 12.03 -7.84 14.33
N MET A 254 11.72 -9.00 14.88
CA MET A 254 10.44 -9.66 14.66
C MET A 254 9.32 -8.98 15.44
N TYR A 255 8.07 -9.20 15.05
CA TYR A 255 6.93 -8.92 15.91
C TYR A 255 6.49 -10.16 16.67
N PHE A 256 6.23 -11.26 15.98
CA PHE A 256 5.66 -12.48 16.56
C PHE A 256 5.97 -13.70 15.70
N ILE A 257 5.72 -14.88 16.29
CA ILE A 257 5.48 -16.14 15.61
C ILE A 257 4.07 -16.64 15.96
N ILE A 258 3.50 -17.51 15.12
CA ILE A 258 2.16 -18.07 15.35
C ILE A 258 2.29 -19.55 15.64
N ARG A 259 1.77 -20.00 16.81
CA ARG A 259 1.72 -21.40 17.20
C ARG A 259 0.34 -21.76 17.74
N ASN A 260 -0.32 -22.74 17.15
CA ASN A 260 -1.67 -23.15 17.55
C ASN A 260 -2.66 -21.98 17.65
N LYS A 261 -2.65 -21.08 16.65
CA LYS A 261 -3.47 -19.82 16.61
C LYS A 261 -3.13 -18.80 17.70
N ASN A 262 -2.05 -18.99 18.46
CA ASN A 262 -1.56 -18.01 19.44
C ASN A 262 -0.37 -17.24 18.88
N TYR A 263 -0.38 -15.94 19.12
CA TYR A 263 0.71 -15.02 18.78
C TYR A 263 1.70 -14.98 19.95
N ILE A 264 2.95 -15.31 19.70
CA ILE A 264 4.05 -15.28 20.67
C ILE A 264 4.89 -14.05 20.37
N ASP A 265 5.07 -13.17 21.35
CA ASP A 265 5.86 -11.94 21.23
C ASP A 265 7.34 -12.26 21.00
N MET A 266 7.87 -11.79 19.87
CA MET A 266 9.26 -11.94 19.45
C MET A 266 9.97 -10.59 19.28
N THR A 267 9.40 -9.50 19.78
CA THR A 267 9.91 -8.12 19.58
C THR A 267 11.29 -7.86 20.19
N HIS A 268 11.81 -8.78 20.97
CA HIS A 268 13.10 -8.73 21.64
C HIS A 268 14.25 -9.35 20.83
N MET A 269 13.96 -9.92 19.64
CA MET A 269 14.98 -10.57 18.80
C MET A 269 14.73 -10.35 17.32
N THR A 270 15.78 -10.49 16.51
CA THR A 270 15.72 -10.50 15.05
C THR A 270 15.36 -11.88 14.52
N PHE A 271 14.94 -11.98 13.24
CA PHE A 271 14.73 -13.29 12.63
C PHE A 271 16.01 -14.12 12.57
N ARG A 272 17.19 -13.48 12.40
CA ARG A 272 18.51 -14.14 12.44
C ARG A 272 18.74 -14.86 13.76
N GLN A 273 18.49 -14.19 14.87
CA GLN A 273 18.65 -14.78 16.21
C GLN A 273 17.67 -15.96 16.40
N PHE A 274 16.41 -15.77 16.02
CA PHE A 274 15.42 -16.87 16.09
C PHE A 274 15.80 -18.06 15.21
N PHE A 275 16.28 -17.82 14.01
CA PHE A 275 16.73 -18.87 13.10
C PHE A 275 17.93 -19.66 13.65
N GLN A 276 18.92 -18.98 14.25
CA GLN A 276 20.12 -19.59 14.81
C GLN A 276 19.87 -20.33 16.12
N ASP A 277 19.21 -19.65 17.07
CA ASP A 277 19.13 -20.09 18.47
C ASP A 277 17.79 -20.76 18.80
N GLY A 278 16.72 -20.50 18.03
CA GLY A 278 15.36 -20.85 18.38
C GLY A 278 14.83 -20.01 19.54
N TYR A 279 13.63 -20.34 20.03
CA TYR A 279 13.01 -19.66 21.18
C TYR A 279 12.07 -20.58 21.93
N HIS A 280 12.33 -20.85 23.21
CA HIS A 280 11.53 -21.75 24.09
C HIS A 280 11.19 -23.12 23.45
N GLY A 281 12.15 -23.72 22.74
CA GLY A 281 11.98 -24.99 22.05
C GLY A 281 11.39 -24.90 20.65
N GLU A 282 10.93 -23.71 20.24
CA GLU A 282 10.47 -23.44 18.88
C GLU A 282 11.66 -23.21 17.94
N ARG A 283 11.52 -23.66 16.69
CA ARG A 283 12.49 -23.44 15.61
C ARG A 283 11.81 -22.65 14.48
N ALA A 284 12.61 -21.85 13.78
CA ALA A 284 12.11 -21.07 12.65
C ALA A 284 11.58 -21.97 11.53
N THR A 285 10.43 -21.62 10.98
CA THR A 285 9.77 -22.32 9.87
C THR A 285 9.62 -21.42 8.65
N LEU A 286 9.35 -21.99 7.47
CA LEU A 286 9.07 -21.22 6.26
C LEU A 286 7.78 -20.38 6.39
N GLU A 287 6.82 -20.82 7.21
CA GLU A 287 5.64 -20.03 7.54
C GLU A 287 6.02 -18.81 8.38
N ASP A 288 6.88 -18.96 9.39
CA ASP A 288 7.40 -17.83 10.17
C ASP A 288 8.16 -16.85 9.30
N TRP A 289 8.93 -17.34 8.32
CA TRP A 289 9.62 -16.50 7.35
C TRP A 289 8.65 -15.70 6.50
N GLY A 290 7.63 -16.37 5.95
CA GLY A 290 6.56 -15.71 5.19
C GLY A 290 5.85 -14.62 6.01
N ASP A 291 5.46 -14.94 7.25
CA ASP A 291 4.83 -14.00 8.17
C ASP A 291 5.73 -12.81 8.48
N HIS A 292 7.04 -13.07 8.75
CA HIS A 292 8.01 -12.01 9.01
C HIS A 292 8.15 -11.06 7.81
N LEU A 293 8.23 -11.57 6.58
CA LEU A 293 8.28 -10.77 5.35
C LEU A 293 7.05 -9.86 5.19
N THR A 294 5.87 -10.28 5.68
CA THR A 294 4.67 -9.41 5.67
C THR A 294 4.78 -8.22 6.62
N THR A 295 5.69 -8.28 7.59
CA THR A 295 5.91 -7.22 8.59
C THR A 295 7.05 -6.27 8.22
N LEU A 296 7.62 -6.38 7.03
CA LEU A 296 8.57 -5.43 6.47
C LEU A 296 7.80 -4.40 5.63
N PHE A 297 8.11 -3.14 5.77
CA PHE A 297 7.37 -2.03 5.15
C PHE A 297 8.25 -1.08 4.32
N PRO A 298 9.20 -1.58 3.51
CA PRO A 298 9.94 -0.72 2.60
C PRO A 298 9.02 -0.18 1.48
N GLU A 299 9.43 0.87 0.79
CA GLU A 299 8.67 1.49 -0.31
C GLU A 299 8.32 0.51 -1.43
N THR A 300 9.18 -0.45 -1.67
CA THR A 300 8.93 -1.61 -2.53
C THR A 300 9.32 -2.86 -1.77
N ARG A 301 8.40 -3.81 -1.64
CA ARG A 301 8.61 -5.05 -0.88
C ARG A 301 8.68 -6.25 -1.80
N ILE A 302 9.64 -7.15 -1.53
CA ILE A 302 9.67 -8.47 -2.20
C ILE A 302 9.04 -9.50 -1.27
N LYS A 303 8.05 -10.19 -1.79
CA LYS A 303 7.45 -11.41 -1.22
C LYS A 303 7.49 -12.51 -2.31
N ARG A 304 6.42 -13.27 -2.46
CA ARG A 304 6.24 -14.14 -3.64
C ARG A 304 5.83 -13.35 -4.90
N TYR A 305 5.83 -12.04 -4.80
CA TYR A 305 5.59 -11.02 -5.80
C TYR A 305 6.24 -9.72 -5.32
N ILE A 306 6.23 -8.70 -6.13
CA ILE A 306 6.74 -7.37 -5.78
C ILE A 306 5.55 -6.45 -5.53
N GLU A 307 5.61 -5.71 -4.44
CA GLU A 307 4.56 -4.83 -3.96
C GLU A 307 5.06 -3.38 -3.94
N ILE A 308 4.40 -2.51 -4.68
CA ILE A 308 4.64 -1.06 -4.71
C ILE A 308 3.70 -0.41 -3.71
N ARG A 309 4.26 0.35 -2.74
CA ARG A 309 3.57 0.77 -1.51
C ARG A 309 3.53 2.27 -1.27
N SER A 310 4.28 3.05 -2.04
CA SER A 310 4.63 4.46 -1.81
C SER A 310 3.51 5.45 -2.14
N VAL A 311 2.22 5.10 -2.01
CA VAL A 311 1.16 6.03 -2.39
C VAL A 311 0.01 6.08 -1.39
N ASP A 312 -0.63 7.23 -1.31
CA ASP A 312 -1.83 7.43 -0.51
C ASP A 312 -3.05 6.78 -1.16
N SER A 313 -4.10 6.47 -0.38
CA SER A 313 -5.40 6.07 -0.92
C SER A 313 -5.99 7.20 -1.77
N GLN A 314 -6.74 6.83 -2.82
CA GLN A 314 -7.12 7.72 -3.91
C GLN A 314 -8.65 7.87 -4.06
N PRO A 315 -9.13 8.95 -4.71
CA PRO A 315 -10.49 9.00 -5.21
C PRO A 315 -10.79 7.85 -6.19
N PRO A 316 -12.07 7.46 -6.37
CA PRO A 316 -12.46 6.28 -7.15
C PRO A 316 -11.88 6.22 -8.57
N ASP A 317 -11.83 7.35 -9.25
CA ASP A 317 -11.34 7.49 -10.63
C ASP A 317 -9.81 7.37 -10.75
N LEU A 318 -9.07 7.60 -9.66
CA LEU A 318 -7.62 7.44 -9.58
C LEU A 318 -7.19 6.11 -8.95
N MET A 319 -8.10 5.35 -8.33
CA MET A 319 -7.76 4.07 -7.69
C MET A 319 -7.08 3.07 -8.63
N PRO A 320 -7.54 2.86 -9.88
CA PRO A 320 -6.89 1.94 -10.80
C PRO A 320 -5.57 2.48 -11.38
N ALA A 321 -5.31 3.80 -11.25
CA ALA A 321 -4.19 4.45 -11.92
C ALA A 321 -2.82 3.94 -11.46
N LEU A 322 -2.65 3.60 -10.17
CA LEU A 322 -1.39 3.03 -9.70
C LEU A 322 -1.10 1.69 -10.35
N SER A 323 -2.06 0.76 -10.33
CA SER A 323 -1.87 -0.57 -10.92
C SER A 323 -1.66 -0.49 -12.44
N ALA A 324 -2.35 0.43 -13.12
CA ALA A 324 -2.14 0.69 -14.55
C ALA A 324 -0.74 1.25 -14.82
N LEU A 325 -0.28 2.23 -14.03
CA LEU A 325 1.05 2.82 -14.15
C LEU A 325 2.14 1.77 -13.93
N VAL A 326 2.01 0.98 -12.87
CA VAL A 326 2.98 -0.07 -12.52
C VAL A 326 2.97 -1.18 -13.56
N LYS A 327 1.81 -1.69 -13.98
CA LYS A 327 1.72 -2.71 -15.04
C LYS A 327 2.37 -2.22 -16.33
N GLY A 328 2.04 -1.01 -16.76
CA GLY A 328 2.59 -0.43 -17.99
C GLY A 328 4.12 -0.26 -17.93
N ALA A 329 4.63 0.28 -16.85
CA ALA A 329 6.06 0.54 -16.70
C ALA A 329 6.90 -0.72 -16.41
N PHE A 330 6.33 -1.79 -15.79
CA PHE A 330 7.11 -2.90 -15.24
C PHE A 330 6.94 -4.22 -16.01
N TYR A 331 5.89 -4.39 -16.83
CA TYR A 331 5.64 -5.65 -17.55
C TYR A 331 6.16 -5.65 -18.99
N ASP A 332 6.59 -4.51 -19.50
CA ASP A 332 7.39 -4.40 -20.72
C ASP A 332 8.86 -4.13 -20.36
N SER A 333 9.78 -4.89 -20.93
CA SER A 333 11.20 -4.81 -20.56
C SER A 333 11.87 -3.48 -20.94
N ASP A 334 11.45 -2.89 -22.08
CA ASP A 334 11.99 -1.61 -22.55
C ASP A 334 11.44 -0.47 -21.68
N CYS A 335 10.15 -0.55 -21.30
CA CYS A 335 9.52 0.40 -20.41
C CYS A 335 10.12 0.32 -19.00
N LEU A 336 10.39 -0.88 -18.47
CA LEU A 336 11.08 -1.06 -17.19
C LEU A 336 12.47 -0.44 -17.20
N GLN A 337 13.22 -0.65 -18.27
CA GLN A 337 14.55 -0.04 -18.43
C GLN A 337 14.44 1.49 -18.55
N ALA A 338 13.49 2.01 -19.31
CA ALA A 338 13.26 3.46 -19.46
C ALA A 338 12.86 4.09 -18.11
N ALA A 339 11.98 3.43 -17.34
CA ALA A 339 11.58 3.89 -16.02
C ALA A 339 12.78 3.92 -15.03
N TRP A 340 13.64 2.89 -15.07
CA TRP A 340 14.89 2.87 -14.29
C TRP A 340 15.83 4.02 -14.72
N ASP A 341 15.91 4.31 -16.02
CA ASP A 341 16.79 5.34 -16.56
C ASP A 341 16.47 6.75 -16.06
N LEU A 342 15.21 7.02 -15.68
CA LEU A 342 14.80 8.30 -15.06
C LEU A 342 15.55 8.56 -13.75
N VAL A 343 15.85 7.52 -12.99
CA VAL A 343 16.32 7.62 -11.59
C VAL A 343 17.68 6.97 -11.35
N LYS A 344 18.23 6.15 -12.27
CA LYS A 344 19.47 5.37 -12.05
C LYS A 344 20.67 6.22 -11.67
N GLY A 345 20.73 7.44 -12.19
CA GLY A 345 21.86 8.34 -11.99
C GLY A 345 21.89 9.10 -10.67
N TRP A 346 20.87 8.93 -9.81
CA TRP A 346 20.83 9.64 -8.54
C TRP A 346 21.76 8.98 -7.54
N SER A 347 22.51 9.79 -6.79
CA SER A 347 23.25 9.33 -5.62
C SER A 347 22.30 8.92 -4.49
N TRP A 348 22.82 8.25 -3.47
CA TRP A 348 22.02 7.91 -2.30
C TRP A 348 21.45 9.15 -1.59
N ASP A 349 22.27 10.18 -1.42
CA ASP A 349 21.86 11.41 -0.74
C ASP A 349 20.79 12.16 -1.54
N GLU A 350 20.91 12.21 -2.87
CA GLU A 350 19.89 12.79 -3.76
C GLU A 350 18.57 12.02 -3.68
N ARG A 351 18.62 10.66 -3.59
CA ARG A 351 17.42 9.82 -3.42
C ARG A 351 16.73 10.10 -2.09
N MET A 352 17.51 10.11 -1.01
CA MET A 352 16.99 10.36 0.33
C MET A 352 16.40 11.77 0.45
N GLN A 353 17.06 12.78 -0.11
CA GLN A 353 16.55 14.15 -0.10
C GLN A 353 15.24 14.24 -0.92
N ALA A 354 15.21 13.67 -2.14
CA ALA A 354 14.01 13.65 -2.97
C ALA A 354 12.86 12.91 -2.28
N TYR A 355 13.14 11.79 -1.61
CA TYR A 355 12.19 11.02 -0.85
C TYR A 355 11.56 11.85 0.26
N LEU A 356 12.37 12.49 1.11
CA LEU A 356 11.88 13.30 2.22
C LEU A 356 11.13 14.56 1.76
N ASP A 357 11.64 15.25 0.74
CA ASP A 357 11.02 16.46 0.22
C ASP A 357 9.69 16.17 -0.50
N SER A 358 9.57 15.00 -1.16
CA SER A 358 8.34 14.63 -1.88
C SER A 358 7.13 14.47 -0.95
N HIS A 359 7.33 14.17 0.33
CA HIS A 359 6.23 14.11 1.30
C HIS A 359 5.56 15.47 1.48
N ARG A 360 6.36 16.55 1.51
CA ARG A 360 5.87 17.92 1.73
C ARG A 360 5.50 18.61 0.44
N ASP A 361 6.39 18.54 -0.54
CA ASP A 361 6.34 19.36 -1.74
C ASP A 361 5.81 18.60 -2.98
N ALA A 362 5.58 17.29 -2.87
CA ALA A 362 5.06 16.40 -3.92
C ALA A 362 5.76 16.63 -5.27
N LEU A 363 5.00 16.98 -6.32
CA LEU A 363 5.51 17.20 -7.68
C LEU A 363 6.42 18.42 -7.81
N ALA A 364 6.39 19.37 -6.86
CA ALA A 364 7.25 20.55 -6.86
C ALA A 364 8.69 20.23 -6.37
N THR A 365 8.90 19.07 -5.74
CA THR A 365 10.23 18.59 -5.31
C THR A 365 11.22 18.60 -6.46
N ARG A 366 12.45 19.00 -6.18
CA ARG A 366 13.51 19.09 -7.19
C ARG A 366 14.67 18.15 -6.89
N VAL A 367 15.13 17.46 -7.93
CA VAL A 367 16.35 16.67 -7.90
C VAL A 367 17.27 17.17 -9.01
N ARG A 368 18.43 17.69 -8.65
CA ARG A 368 19.34 18.36 -9.60
C ARG A 368 18.60 19.49 -10.34
N ARG A 369 18.49 19.39 -11.66
CA ARG A 369 17.79 20.38 -12.52
C ARG A 369 16.31 20.05 -12.78
N TYR A 370 15.87 18.83 -12.44
CA TYR A 370 14.54 18.35 -12.76
C TYR A 370 13.57 18.59 -11.60
N ALA A 371 12.31 18.95 -11.90
CA ALA A 371 11.22 18.82 -10.97
C ALA A 371 10.66 17.38 -11.03
N LEU A 372 10.13 16.84 -9.93
CA LEU A 372 9.47 15.54 -9.98
C LEU A 372 8.30 15.53 -10.96
N LEU A 373 7.64 16.67 -11.19
CA LEU A 373 6.59 16.82 -12.20
C LEU A 373 7.04 16.41 -13.60
N ASP A 374 8.26 16.82 -14.00
CA ASP A 374 8.79 16.49 -15.33
C ASP A 374 9.02 14.99 -15.45
N LEU A 375 9.62 14.39 -14.42
CA LEU A 375 9.87 12.94 -14.36
C LEU A 375 8.58 12.12 -14.25
N ALA A 376 7.56 12.64 -13.55
CA ALA A 376 6.24 12.03 -13.45
C ALA A 376 5.54 11.98 -14.81
N ARG A 377 5.65 13.03 -15.62
CA ARG A 377 5.13 13.06 -16.99
C ARG A 377 5.85 12.04 -17.89
N GLU A 378 7.18 11.96 -17.78
CA GLU A 378 7.94 10.97 -18.53
C GLU A 378 7.58 9.54 -18.10
N LEU A 379 7.45 9.25 -16.79
CA LEU A 379 7.03 7.96 -16.28
C LEU A 379 5.62 7.59 -16.76
N LEU A 380 4.70 8.55 -16.79
CA LEU A 380 3.34 8.33 -17.31
C LEU A 380 3.35 7.92 -18.79
N GLU A 381 4.13 8.60 -19.63
CA GLU A 381 4.23 8.26 -21.07
C GLU A 381 4.90 6.89 -21.28
N ILE A 382 5.91 6.52 -20.45
CA ILE A 382 6.52 5.18 -20.46
C ILE A 382 5.45 4.13 -20.13
N ALA A 383 4.68 4.32 -19.06
CA ALA A 383 3.64 3.39 -18.66
C ALA A 383 2.51 3.31 -19.70
N TRP A 384 2.12 4.43 -20.28
CA TRP A 384 1.14 4.51 -21.36
C TRP A 384 1.54 3.65 -22.55
N GLU A 385 2.80 3.80 -23.01
CA GLU A 385 3.32 2.99 -24.11
C GLU A 385 3.38 1.49 -23.76
N GLY A 386 3.79 1.14 -22.54
CA GLY A 386 3.84 -0.24 -22.08
C GLY A 386 2.44 -0.90 -22.06
N LEU A 387 1.39 -0.20 -21.63
CA LEU A 387 0.02 -0.70 -21.70
C LEU A 387 -0.46 -0.88 -23.15
N ARG A 388 -0.16 0.07 -24.03
CA ARG A 388 -0.49 -0.04 -25.46
C ARG A 388 0.17 -1.25 -26.10
N ARG A 389 1.42 -1.56 -25.79
CA ARG A 389 2.13 -2.74 -26.30
C ARG A 389 1.53 -4.04 -25.79
N GLN A 390 1.05 -4.07 -24.52
CA GLN A 390 0.37 -5.23 -23.95
C GLN A 390 -1.01 -5.45 -24.58
N ASN A 391 -1.65 -4.40 -25.10
CA ASN A 391 -2.88 -4.43 -25.89
C ASN A 391 -4.03 -5.24 -25.24
N GLN A 392 -4.21 -5.09 -23.93
CA GLN A 392 -5.36 -5.66 -23.23
C GLN A 392 -6.55 -4.73 -23.39
N VAL A 393 -7.61 -5.22 -24.04
CA VAL A 393 -8.80 -4.42 -24.35
C VAL A 393 -10.03 -4.95 -23.62
N ASN A 394 -10.93 -4.03 -23.22
CA ASN A 394 -12.23 -4.37 -22.67
C ASN A 394 -13.25 -4.70 -23.78
N ALA A 395 -14.49 -5.03 -23.41
CA ALA A 395 -15.57 -5.34 -24.34
C ALA A 395 -15.96 -4.18 -25.29
N LEU A 396 -15.55 -2.94 -24.97
CA LEU A 396 -15.77 -1.75 -25.80
C LEU A 396 -14.59 -1.47 -26.74
N GLY A 397 -13.53 -2.30 -26.70
CA GLY A 397 -12.32 -2.12 -27.51
C GLY A 397 -11.37 -1.05 -26.98
N GLU A 398 -11.55 -0.60 -25.74
CA GLU A 398 -10.65 0.35 -25.09
C GLU A 398 -9.50 -0.38 -24.38
N ASP A 399 -8.28 0.07 -24.57
CA ASP A 399 -7.13 -0.48 -23.87
C ASP A 399 -7.00 0.09 -22.43
N GLU A 400 -6.08 -0.47 -21.64
CA GLU A 400 -5.91 -0.12 -20.22
C GLU A 400 -5.38 1.31 -19.99
N THR A 401 -4.97 2.03 -21.02
CA THR A 401 -4.54 3.43 -20.90
C THR A 401 -5.67 4.36 -20.43
N ILE A 402 -6.94 3.92 -20.57
CA ILE A 402 -8.09 4.69 -20.03
C ILE A 402 -7.96 4.96 -18.54
N TYR A 403 -7.34 4.07 -17.77
CA TYR A 403 -7.14 4.23 -16.33
C TYR A 403 -6.03 5.21 -15.95
N LEU A 404 -5.20 5.60 -16.91
CA LEU A 404 -4.18 6.64 -16.74
C LEU A 404 -4.68 8.04 -17.09
N LYS A 405 -5.83 8.18 -17.77
CA LYS A 405 -6.36 9.49 -18.20
C LYS A 405 -6.56 10.48 -17.04
N PRO A 406 -7.20 10.12 -15.91
CA PRO A 406 -7.37 11.06 -14.79
C PRO A 406 -6.04 11.55 -14.23
N LEU A 407 -5.04 10.66 -14.13
CA LEU A 407 -3.70 11.02 -13.70
C LEU A 407 -2.99 11.93 -14.71
N LYS A 408 -3.15 11.66 -16.00
CA LYS A 408 -2.63 12.51 -17.09
C LYS A 408 -3.17 13.93 -17.02
N ASP A 409 -4.46 14.08 -16.76
CA ASP A 409 -5.13 15.38 -16.64
C ASP A 409 -4.63 16.17 -15.42
N LEU A 410 -4.34 15.52 -14.31
CA LEU A 410 -3.72 16.12 -13.13
C LEU A 410 -2.30 16.61 -13.42
N LEU A 411 -1.46 15.73 -13.99
CA LEU A 411 -0.09 16.07 -14.33
C LEU A 411 0.02 17.16 -15.40
N ALA A 412 -0.95 17.25 -16.32
CA ALA A 412 -1.03 18.35 -17.29
C ALA A 412 -1.24 19.69 -16.59
N GLN A 413 -2.01 19.73 -15.50
CA GLN A 413 -2.22 20.90 -14.67
C GLN A 413 -1.05 21.16 -13.70
N GLY A 414 -0.05 20.26 -13.63
CA GLY A 414 1.05 20.35 -12.67
C GLY A 414 0.64 20.05 -11.23
N LYS A 415 -0.41 19.24 -11.02
CA LYS A 415 -1.01 18.99 -9.71
C LYS A 415 -1.02 17.51 -9.36
N CYS A 416 -0.98 17.23 -8.05
CA CYS A 416 -1.37 15.96 -7.45
C CYS A 416 -2.77 16.09 -6.80
N PRO A 417 -3.38 14.97 -6.34
CA PRO A 417 -4.68 15.02 -5.65
C PRO A 417 -4.71 15.95 -4.44
N ALA A 418 -3.61 15.98 -3.65
CA ALA A 418 -3.51 16.87 -2.48
C ALA A 418 -3.56 18.36 -2.86
N ASP A 419 -2.98 18.75 -4.01
CA ASP A 419 -3.03 20.15 -4.45
C ASP A 419 -4.47 20.56 -4.79
N LEU A 420 -5.21 19.69 -5.51
CA LEU A 420 -6.63 19.96 -5.79
C LEU A 420 -7.46 20.01 -4.50
N LEU A 421 -7.19 19.10 -3.55
CA LEU A 421 -7.89 19.07 -2.28
C LEU A 421 -7.65 20.36 -1.48
N LEU A 422 -6.41 20.83 -1.41
CA LEU A 422 -6.06 22.06 -0.71
C LEU A 422 -6.68 23.31 -1.39
N GLU A 423 -6.66 23.39 -2.71
CA GLU A 423 -7.32 24.47 -3.44
C GLU A 423 -8.83 24.53 -3.15
N LYS A 424 -9.48 23.35 -3.18
CA LYS A 424 -10.90 23.27 -2.86
C LYS A 424 -11.18 23.56 -1.38
N TRP A 425 -10.32 23.10 -0.48
CA TRP A 425 -10.43 23.36 0.95
C TRP A 425 -10.43 24.86 1.25
N GLU A 426 -9.50 25.61 0.67
CA GLU A 426 -9.41 27.06 0.82
C GLU A 426 -10.51 27.81 0.05
N GLY A 427 -10.95 27.31 -1.09
CA GLY A 427 -11.95 27.91 -1.97
C GLY A 427 -13.36 27.42 -1.72
N GLU A 428 -13.83 26.50 -2.55
CA GLU A 428 -15.22 26.03 -2.63
C GLU A 428 -15.73 25.39 -1.34
N LEU A 429 -14.86 24.70 -0.60
CA LEU A 429 -15.23 24.00 0.63
C LEU A 429 -15.25 24.93 1.86
N HIS A 430 -14.69 26.15 1.76
CA HIS A 430 -14.68 27.17 2.81
C HIS A 430 -14.13 26.64 4.14
N ARG A 431 -13.19 25.71 4.13
CA ARG A 431 -12.63 24.99 5.30
C ARG A 431 -13.70 24.28 6.15
N ASP A 432 -14.79 23.88 5.52
CA ASP A 432 -15.90 23.20 6.17
C ASP A 432 -15.71 21.67 6.08
N ILE A 433 -15.60 21.01 7.21
CA ILE A 433 -15.41 19.55 7.32
C ILE A 433 -16.55 18.77 6.66
N LYS A 434 -17.80 19.22 6.75
CA LYS A 434 -18.92 18.51 6.11
C LYS A 434 -18.83 18.57 4.59
N ARG A 435 -18.37 19.69 4.05
CA ARG A 435 -18.13 19.83 2.60
C ARG A 435 -16.92 19.00 2.15
N LEU A 436 -15.85 18.95 2.96
CA LEU A 436 -14.70 18.06 2.71
C LEU A 436 -15.16 16.60 2.62
N ILE A 437 -15.92 16.13 3.60
CA ILE A 437 -16.49 14.78 3.67
C ILE A 437 -17.32 14.49 2.41
N ALA A 438 -18.25 15.38 2.05
CA ALA A 438 -19.10 15.21 0.87
C ALA A 438 -18.31 15.20 -0.46
N TYR A 439 -17.20 15.95 -0.51
CA TYR A 439 -16.31 15.99 -1.68
C TYR A 439 -15.48 14.72 -1.85
N THR A 440 -14.94 14.18 -0.75
CA THR A 440 -14.00 13.05 -0.76
C THR A 440 -14.65 11.68 -0.61
N ALA A 441 -15.98 11.65 -0.33
CA ALA A 441 -16.74 10.40 -0.19
C ALA A 441 -16.80 9.60 -1.50
N TYR A 442 -16.62 8.29 -1.38
CA TYR A 442 -16.98 7.35 -2.44
C TYR A 442 -18.47 7.45 -2.74
N LYS A 443 -18.81 7.39 -4.00
CA LYS A 443 -20.20 7.39 -4.50
C LYS A 443 -20.41 6.11 -5.30
N LEU A 444 -21.65 5.69 -5.42
CA LEU A 444 -22.00 4.59 -6.31
C LEU A 444 -21.58 4.96 -7.75
N PRO A 445 -20.87 4.06 -8.43
CA PRO A 445 -20.41 4.26 -9.80
C PRO A 445 -21.57 4.31 -10.80
#